data_0409ba4d6b0435b26101ede8e848cccb
#
_entry.id   0409ba4d6b0435b26101ede8e848cccb
#
_cell.length_a   1.000
_cell.length_b   1.000
_cell.length_c   1.000
_cell.angle_alpha   90.00
_cell.angle_beta   90.00
_cell.angle_gamma   90.00
#
_symmetry.space_group_name_H-M   'P 1'
#
loop_
_entity.id
_entity.type
_entity.pdbx_description
1 polymer ?
#
loop_
_entity_poly.entity_id
_entity_poly.type
_entity_poly.pdbx_seq_one_letter_code
_entity_poly.pdbx_strand_id
1 'polypeptide(L)'
;MMQKKWIVGVLAICVFFLSAMALKGESKGVVSGQRYDELVIRNVVVIDGKGTPPRGPMDIILKGNTIHSVQSADLRPEAYRENLHVLDGSGLYALPGLINIHAHIHDNRGGVPIPFEYLYKLWLSCGITTVRDVGSNYDKTIQERQKSQEGSVVAPRIFLYMRAWGRNPEEMKQSIREIKKLGGDGVKIFGLDRDIMEAALMQAHELGFRVAHHVGVEETDAWDDAALGVTSIEHWYGVPNAALQGSQNFAHEYNYSNESDRFRYAGRLWREADPDKLKLVLRTLVDKGVSWCPTFVIYEANRDLLRAKNQPWFKDCLHSTLEKYFEPSPSNHGSYHWDWTTTDEVFWHENYKIWMKAVREFANMGGIVGAGEDAGYIYMLYGFSLIREMELHQEAGFHPIDVIKHATSNNAQILGQEKALGRIRNGYLADIILVDGNPLKNLKYLYPTGVMELEQGKLVKKGGTKWTIKDGYVYHAPTLLEDVKTLVSQAKDSLQN
;
A
#
# COMPACT_ATOMS: atom_id res chain seq x y z
N MET A 1 -26.49 1.53 99.76
CA MET A 1 -25.66 0.87 98.79
C MET A 1 -26.53 0.50 97.62
N MET A 2 -26.75 1.35 96.66
CA MET A 2 -27.56 1.05 95.50
C MET A 2 -26.84 1.64 94.23
N GLN A 3 -26.44 0.75 93.37
CA GLN A 3 -25.87 1.09 92.05
C GLN A 3 -27.00 1.52 91.16
N LYS A 4 -26.94 2.76 90.61
CA LYS A 4 -27.76 3.27 89.53
C LYS A 4 -27.18 2.79 88.21
N LYS A 5 -27.87 1.99 87.49
CA LYS A 5 -27.58 1.67 86.08
C LYS A 5 -28.13 2.78 85.20
N TRP A 6 -27.27 3.40 84.43
CA TRP A 6 -27.64 4.30 83.36
C TRP A 6 -27.83 3.48 82.08
N ILE A 7 -29.04 3.52 81.51
CA ILE A 7 -29.32 2.98 80.20
C ILE A 7 -29.07 4.11 79.22
N VAL A 8 -28.03 3.94 78.45
CA VAL A 8 -27.75 4.82 77.30
C VAL A 8 -28.42 4.23 76.09
N GLY A 9 -29.51 4.88 75.64
CA GLY A 9 -30.18 4.52 74.40
C GLY A 9 -29.33 4.93 73.21
N VAL A 10 -28.79 3.96 72.49
CA VAL A 10 -28.10 4.18 71.23
C VAL A 10 -29.18 4.28 70.16
N LEU A 11 -29.41 5.50 69.65
CA LEU A 11 -30.21 5.76 68.46
C LEU A 11 -29.39 5.27 67.27
N ALA A 12 -29.72 4.10 66.72
CA ALA A 12 -29.15 3.62 65.49
C ALA A 12 -29.75 4.44 64.34
N ILE A 13 -29.03 5.45 63.84
CA ILE A 13 -29.29 6.12 62.58
C ILE A 13 -28.88 5.14 61.50
N CYS A 14 -29.85 4.42 60.95
CA CYS A 14 -29.67 3.69 59.67
C CYS A 14 -29.57 4.73 58.56
N VAL A 15 -28.35 5.16 58.23
CA VAL A 15 -28.08 5.82 56.98
C VAL A 15 -28.12 4.76 55.90
N PHE A 16 -29.27 4.69 55.21
CA PHE A 16 -29.36 4.00 53.96
C PHE A 16 -28.42 4.68 52.96
N PHE A 17 -27.17 4.19 52.86
CA PHE A 17 -26.37 4.38 51.67
C PHE A 17 -27.09 3.58 50.57
N LEU A 18 -28.00 4.22 49.85
CA LEU A 18 -28.33 3.83 48.50
C LEU A 18 -27.03 4.01 47.70
N SER A 19 -26.18 2.97 47.72
CA SER A 19 -25.20 2.83 46.64
C SER A 19 -26.00 2.70 45.36
N ALA A 20 -26.15 3.80 44.66
CA ALA A 20 -26.43 3.78 43.25
C ALA A 20 -25.29 2.98 42.62
N MET A 21 -25.46 1.67 42.51
CA MET A 21 -24.74 0.87 41.54
C MET A 21 -25.15 1.48 40.19
N ALA A 22 -24.40 2.45 39.74
CA ALA A 22 -24.39 2.77 38.33
C ALA A 22 -24.06 1.43 37.64
N LEU A 23 -25.06 0.86 37.02
CA LEU A 23 -24.88 -0.24 36.09
C LEU A 23 -23.80 0.25 35.11
N LYS A 24 -22.57 -0.20 35.30
CA LYS A 24 -21.52 -0.02 34.33
C LYS A 24 -21.98 -0.75 33.10
N GLY A 25 -22.54 -0.03 32.14
CA GLY A 25 -22.78 -0.57 30.83
C GLY A 25 -21.45 -1.06 30.28
N GLU A 26 -21.28 -2.36 30.16
CA GLU A 26 -20.10 -2.92 29.51
C GLU A 26 -20.15 -2.48 28.06
N SER A 27 -19.07 -1.84 27.58
CA SER A 27 -18.90 -1.55 26.18
C SER A 27 -18.90 -2.86 25.41
N LYS A 28 -19.65 -2.91 24.29
CA LYS A 28 -19.66 -4.08 23.41
C LYS A 28 -18.32 -4.16 22.69
N GLY A 29 -17.69 -5.34 22.73
CA GLY A 29 -16.48 -5.61 21.93
C GLY A 29 -16.78 -5.59 20.44
N VAL A 30 -15.72 -5.43 19.62
CA VAL A 30 -15.82 -5.47 18.15
C VAL A 30 -15.59 -6.88 17.64
N VAL A 31 -16.32 -7.23 16.58
CA VAL A 31 -16.19 -8.50 15.85
C VAL A 31 -15.57 -8.25 14.48
N SER A 32 -14.56 -9.03 14.11
CA SER A 32 -13.90 -8.94 12.81
C SER A 32 -14.90 -9.23 11.68
N GLY A 33 -14.82 -8.44 10.59
CA GLY A 33 -15.70 -8.55 9.43
C GLY A 33 -17.00 -7.74 9.55
N GLN A 34 -17.21 -6.98 10.62
CA GLN A 34 -18.43 -6.18 10.83
C GLN A 34 -18.17 -4.68 10.67
N ARG A 35 -19.23 -3.98 10.25
CA ARG A 35 -19.36 -2.52 10.27
C ARG A 35 -20.46 -2.14 11.24
N TYR A 36 -20.22 -1.09 12.02
CA TYR A 36 -21.11 -0.61 13.06
C TYR A 36 -21.72 0.74 12.70
N ASP A 37 -22.95 1.00 13.10
CA ASP A 37 -23.55 2.33 12.93
C ASP A 37 -22.72 3.41 13.63
N GLU A 38 -22.22 3.09 14.83
CA GLU A 38 -21.28 3.93 15.57
C GLU A 38 -20.21 3.06 16.24
N LEU A 39 -18.94 3.41 16.02
CA LEU A 39 -17.76 2.78 16.62
C LEU A 39 -16.83 3.84 17.19
N VAL A 40 -16.37 3.66 18.41
CA VAL A 40 -15.34 4.48 19.03
C VAL A 40 -14.02 3.73 19.08
N ILE A 41 -13.00 4.26 18.42
CA ILE A 41 -11.61 3.83 18.60
C ILE A 41 -11.03 4.74 19.67
N ARG A 42 -10.72 4.17 20.83
CA ARG A 42 -10.42 4.92 22.04
C ARG A 42 -8.91 4.98 22.31
N ASN A 43 -8.45 6.16 22.78
CA ASN A 43 -7.15 6.33 23.41
C ASN A 43 -5.95 5.94 22.51
N VAL A 44 -5.97 6.37 21.24
CA VAL A 44 -4.89 6.11 20.26
C VAL A 44 -3.96 7.29 20.10
N VAL A 45 -2.76 7.04 19.59
CA VAL A 45 -1.88 8.08 19.04
C VAL A 45 -2.15 8.18 17.53
N VAL A 46 -2.61 9.34 17.06
CA VAL A 46 -2.97 9.56 15.65
C VAL A 46 -1.82 10.13 14.84
N ILE A 47 -1.46 9.46 13.75
CA ILE A 47 -0.62 9.93 12.65
C ILE A 47 -1.56 10.19 11.48
N ASP A 48 -1.87 11.45 11.18
CA ASP A 48 -3.03 11.83 10.36
C ASP A 48 -2.84 11.69 8.84
N GLY A 49 -1.67 11.26 8.39
CA GLY A 49 -1.34 11.10 6.96
C GLY A 49 -0.94 12.39 6.24
N LYS A 50 -0.98 13.56 6.90
CA LYS A 50 -0.60 14.85 6.29
C LYS A 50 0.89 15.17 6.39
N GLY A 51 1.65 14.41 7.18
CA GLY A 51 3.04 14.74 7.53
C GLY A 51 3.15 15.68 8.74
N THR A 52 2.08 15.79 9.54
CA THR A 52 2.10 16.52 10.81
C THR A 52 2.56 15.62 11.97
N PRO A 53 3.13 16.18 13.05
CA PRO A 53 3.51 15.39 14.22
C PRO A 53 2.35 14.56 14.78
N PRO A 54 2.63 13.37 15.36
CA PRO A 54 1.62 12.55 16.00
C PRO A 54 0.89 13.31 17.13
N ARG A 55 -0.39 13.00 17.30
CA ARG A 55 -1.22 13.56 18.39
C ARG A 55 -1.86 12.45 19.18
N GLY A 56 -1.81 12.55 20.48
CA GLY A 56 -2.45 11.58 21.38
C GLY A 56 -2.38 11.96 22.85
N PRO A 57 -3.20 11.32 23.70
CA PRO A 57 -4.22 10.34 23.33
C PRO A 57 -5.45 10.97 22.65
N MET A 58 -6.00 10.29 21.65
CA MET A 58 -7.15 10.73 20.86
C MET A 58 -8.22 9.63 20.81
N ASP A 59 -9.48 10.05 20.67
CA ASP A 59 -10.60 9.18 20.31
C ASP A 59 -11.01 9.47 18.88
N ILE A 60 -11.28 8.41 18.10
CA ILE A 60 -11.79 8.50 16.74
C ILE A 60 -13.19 7.89 16.74
N ILE A 61 -14.18 8.69 16.39
CA ILE A 61 -15.58 8.25 16.32
C ILE A 61 -15.95 8.03 14.86
N LEU A 62 -16.35 6.81 14.54
CA LEU A 62 -16.83 6.43 13.23
C LEU A 62 -18.36 6.36 13.24
N LYS A 63 -19.00 6.81 12.14
CA LYS A 63 -20.43 6.59 11.86
C LYS A 63 -20.56 5.91 10.50
N GLY A 64 -20.99 4.65 10.53
CA GLY A 64 -21.01 3.82 9.34
C GLY A 64 -19.63 3.73 8.68
N ASN A 65 -19.50 4.29 7.49
CA ASN A 65 -18.25 4.25 6.71
C ASN A 65 -17.45 5.56 6.78
N THR A 66 -17.75 6.49 7.67
CA THR A 66 -17.08 7.80 7.73
C THR A 66 -16.49 8.09 9.12
N ILE A 67 -15.40 8.85 9.13
CA ILE A 67 -14.81 9.43 10.34
C ILE A 67 -15.66 10.65 10.73
N HIS A 68 -16.47 10.50 11.79
CA HIS A 68 -17.35 11.56 12.28
C HIS A 68 -16.57 12.62 13.05
N SER A 69 -15.71 12.22 13.99
CA SER A 69 -14.86 13.12 14.74
C SER A 69 -13.54 12.49 15.18
N VAL A 70 -12.53 13.35 15.33
CA VAL A 70 -11.25 13.04 15.93
C VAL A 70 -11.02 14.09 17.04
N GLN A 71 -10.98 13.65 18.28
CA GLN A 71 -10.98 14.53 19.45
C GLN A 71 -10.02 14.03 20.52
N SER A 72 -9.66 14.86 21.49
CA SER A 72 -8.88 14.43 22.65
C SER A 72 -9.61 13.33 23.40
N ALA A 73 -8.89 12.30 23.82
CA ALA A 73 -9.47 11.17 24.51
C ALA A 73 -10.11 11.58 25.84
N ASP A 74 -11.33 11.11 26.08
CA ASP A 74 -11.92 11.15 27.41
C ASP A 74 -11.49 9.90 28.17
N LEU A 75 -10.58 10.07 29.12
CA LEU A 75 -10.00 8.97 29.87
C LEU A 75 -10.90 8.43 30.98
N ARG A 76 -12.08 9.05 31.20
CA ARG A 76 -13.06 8.55 32.20
C ARG A 76 -13.72 7.30 31.66
N PRO A 77 -13.78 6.19 32.43
CA PRO A 77 -14.41 4.95 31.98
C PRO A 77 -15.92 5.10 31.66
N GLU A 78 -16.60 6.02 32.39
CA GLU A 78 -18.02 6.30 32.25
C GLU A 78 -18.38 7.27 31.12
N ALA A 79 -17.41 7.80 30.38
CA ALA A 79 -17.63 8.81 29.35
C ALA A 79 -18.41 8.29 28.11
N TYR A 80 -18.48 6.99 27.95
CA TYR A 80 -19.10 6.34 26.80
C TYR A 80 -20.50 5.82 27.15
N ARG A 81 -21.46 6.07 26.25
CA ARG A 81 -22.85 5.62 26.41
C ARG A 81 -22.92 4.09 26.46
N GLU A 82 -23.80 3.59 27.28
CA GLU A 82 -24.19 2.19 27.22
C GLU A 82 -24.59 1.78 25.79
N ASN A 83 -24.16 0.61 25.36
CA ASN A 83 -24.39 0.03 24.03
C ASN A 83 -23.52 0.53 22.86
N LEU A 84 -22.54 1.41 23.06
CA LEU A 84 -21.56 1.74 22.01
C LEU A 84 -20.57 0.59 21.81
N HIS A 85 -20.22 0.35 20.54
CA HIS A 85 -19.10 -0.50 20.21
C HIS A 85 -17.80 0.29 20.42
N VAL A 86 -16.89 -0.27 21.19
CA VAL A 86 -15.62 0.36 21.56
C VAL A 86 -14.47 -0.57 21.22
N LEU A 87 -13.49 -0.03 20.48
CA LEU A 87 -12.21 -0.66 20.24
C LEU A 87 -11.18 0.08 21.09
N ASP A 88 -10.64 -0.58 22.09
CA ASP A 88 -9.57 -0.02 22.92
C ASP A 88 -8.26 0.04 22.11
N GLY A 89 -7.79 1.24 21.88
CA GLY A 89 -6.57 1.55 21.16
C GLY A 89 -5.42 1.98 22.06
N SER A 90 -5.53 1.76 23.38
CA SER A 90 -4.49 2.14 24.33
C SER A 90 -3.13 1.55 23.95
N GLY A 91 -2.14 2.42 23.76
CA GLY A 91 -0.79 2.02 23.30
C GLY A 91 -0.64 1.80 21.80
N LEU A 92 -1.73 1.90 21.04
CA LEU A 92 -1.69 1.75 19.57
C LEU A 92 -1.54 3.10 18.85
N TYR A 93 -1.00 3.03 17.66
CA TYR A 93 -0.92 4.13 16.70
C TYR A 93 -1.99 3.94 15.62
N ALA A 94 -2.79 4.97 15.39
CA ALA A 94 -3.77 5.02 14.32
C ALA A 94 -3.20 5.80 13.13
N LEU A 95 -3.18 5.16 11.96
CA LEU A 95 -2.79 5.76 10.69
C LEU A 95 -3.95 5.64 9.70
N PRO A 96 -4.01 6.48 8.64
CA PRO A 96 -4.89 6.19 7.51
C PRO A 96 -4.59 4.80 6.95
N GLY A 97 -5.59 4.10 6.48
CA GLY A 97 -5.38 2.89 5.71
C GLY A 97 -4.40 3.12 4.57
N LEU A 98 -3.46 2.20 4.40
CA LEU A 98 -2.46 2.29 3.33
C LEU A 98 -3.14 2.16 1.98
N ILE A 99 -2.64 2.91 1.01
CA ILE A 99 -3.10 2.90 -0.37
C ILE A 99 -1.95 2.38 -1.23
N ASN A 100 -2.16 1.30 -1.97
CA ASN A 100 -1.21 0.74 -2.94
C ASN A 100 -1.60 1.19 -4.35
N ILE A 101 -0.84 2.12 -4.95
CA ILE A 101 -1.18 2.64 -6.28
C ILE A 101 -0.55 1.87 -7.45
N HIS A 102 0.16 0.77 -7.16
CA HIS A 102 0.64 -0.15 -8.18
C HIS A 102 0.42 -1.58 -7.71
N ALA A 103 -0.79 -2.06 -7.90
CA ALA A 103 -1.21 -3.41 -7.54
C ALA A 103 -1.64 -4.19 -8.78
N HIS A 104 -1.61 -5.52 -8.66
CA HIS A 104 -2.13 -6.44 -9.65
C HIS A 104 -3.03 -7.48 -8.99
N ILE A 105 -4.28 -7.57 -9.46
CA ILE A 105 -5.23 -8.59 -8.99
C ILE A 105 -5.11 -9.81 -9.90
N HIS A 106 -4.19 -10.70 -9.58
CA HIS A 106 -3.94 -11.90 -10.34
C HIS A 106 -4.90 -13.03 -9.95
N ASP A 107 -5.52 -13.67 -10.93
CA ASP A 107 -6.32 -14.89 -10.76
C ASP A 107 -5.52 -16.17 -11.06
N ASN A 108 -4.34 -16.00 -11.64
CA ASN A 108 -3.37 -17.06 -11.90
C ASN A 108 -1.95 -16.48 -12.02
N ARG A 109 -0.94 -17.33 -11.87
CA ARG A 109 0.44 -17.02 -12.21
C ARG A 109 1.06 -18.19 -12.98
N GLY A 110 1.64 -17.88 -14.14
CA GLY A 110 2.19 -18.92 -15.02
C GLY A 110 1.17 -20.01 -15.40
N GLY A 111 -0.11 -19.63 -15.55
CA GLY A 111 -1.21 -20.55 -15.87
C GLY A 111 -1.75 -21.35 -14.68
N VAL A 112 -1.21 -21.17 -13.47
CA VAL A 112 -1.69 -21.85 -12.25
C VAL A 112 -2.60 -20.90 -11.46
N PRO A 113 -3.82 -21.32 -11.09
CA PRO A 113 -4.77 -20.48 -10.36
C PRO A 113 -4.24 -20.03 -9.01
N ILE A 114 -4.64 -18.81 -8.59
CA ILE A 114 -4.40 -18.25 -7.27
C ILE A 114 -5.73 -17.63 -6.76
N PRO A 115 -6.17 -17.94 -5.53
CA PRO A 115 -7.43 -17.41 -5.01
C PRO A 115 -7.34 -15.89 -4.77
N PHE A 116 -8.35 -15.12 -5.18
CA PHE A 116 -8.44 -13.69 -4.85
C PHE A 116 -8.44 -13.42 -3.35
N GLU A 117 -9.11 -14.29 -2.58
CA GLU A 117 -9.15 -14.22 -1.12
C GLU A 117 -7.74 -14.18 -0.49
N TYR A 118 -6.79 -14.92 -1.06
CA TYR A 118 -5.40 -14.93 -0.61
C TYR A 118 -4.76 -13.54 -0.75
N LEU A 119 -4.90 -12.88 -1.91
CA LEU A 119 -4.36 -11.55 -2.15
C LEU A 119 -5.02 -10.51 -1.21
N TYR A 120 -6.35 -10.57 -1.13
CA TYR A 120 -7.13 -9.60 -0.37
C TYR A 120 -6.84 -9.65 1.13
N LYS A 121 -6.75 -10.86 1.69
CA LYS A 121 -6.42 -11.05 3.10
C LYS A 121 -4.98 -10.64 3.41
N LEU A 122 -4.02 -10.84 2.48
CA LEU A 122 -2.66 -10.34 2.61
C LEU A 122 -2.64 -8.80 2.64
N TRP A 123 -3.32 -8.15 1.71
CA TRP A 123 -3.39 -6.69 1.70
C TRP A 123 -4.01 -6.12 2.96
N LEU A 124 -5.17 -6.63 3.37
CA LEU A 124 -5.85 -6.16 4.58
C LEU A 124 -5.05 -6.48 5.85
N SER A 125 -4.36 -7.63 5.92
CA SER A 125 -3.50 -7.94 7.08
C SER A 125 -2.33 -6.97 7.20
N CYS A 126 -1.81 -6.47 6.07
CA CYS A 126 -0.77 -5.44 6.00
C CYS A 126 -1.33 -4.00 6.11
N GLY A 127 -2.62 -3.82 6.40
CA GLY A 127 -3.22 -2.51 6.56
C GLY A 127 -3.53 -1.77 5.25
N ILE A 128 -3.49 -2.45 4.11
CA ILE A 128 -3.81 -1.85 2.81
C ILE A 128 -5.31 -1.89 2.59
N THR A 129 -5.95 -0.73 2.64
CA THR A 129 -7.41 -0.58 2.52
C THR A 129 -7.86 -0.22 1.10
N THR A 130 -6.94 0.24 0.26
CA THR A 130 -7.21 0.65 -1.12
C THR A 130 -6.08 0.21 -2.05
N VAL A 131 -6.44 -0.33 -3.21
CA VAL A 131 -5.50 -0.72 -4.27
C VAL A 131 -5.91 -0.09 -5.60
N ARG A 132 -4.92 0.33 -6.40
CA ARG A 132 -5.08 0.64 -7.81
C ARG A 132 -4.54 -0.54 -8.61
N ASP A 133 -5.44 -1.31 -9.19
CA ASP A 133 -5.09 -2.40 -10.10
C ASP A 133 -4.71 -1.82 -11.46
N VAL A 134 -3.51 -2.12 -11.93
CA VAL A 134 -2.91 -1.53 -13.13
C VAL A 134 -2.71 -2.57 -14.24
N GLY A 135 -3.81 -3.18 -14.68
CA GLY A 135 -3.81 -3.99 -15.89
C GLY A 135 -4.02 -5.49 -15.71
N SER A 136 -4.81 -5.90 -14.71
CA SER A 136 -5.24 -7.30 -14.54
C SER A 136 -6.41 -7.68 -15.47
N ASN A 137 -6.96 -8.86 -15.29
CA ASN A 137 -8.10 -9.37 -16.07
C ASN A 137 -9.40 -8.60 -15.73
N TYR A 138 -9.87 -7.74 -16.61
CA TYR A 138 -11.00 -6.83 -16.36
C TYR A 138 -12.31 -7.54 -16.05
N ASP A 139 -12.63 -8.61 -16.74
CA ASP A 139 -13.93 -9.30 -16.61
C ASP A 139 -14.14 -9.82 -15.19
N LYS A 140 -13.06 -10.29 -14.57
CA LYS A 140 -13.08 -10.78 -13.20
C LYS A 140 -12.94 -9.64 -12.20
N THR A 141 -12.01 -8.71 -12.42
CA THR A 141 -11.73 -7.65 -11.46
C THR A 141 -12.85 -6.62 -11.35
N ILE A 142 -13.66 -6.39 -12.39
CA ILE A 142 -14.89 -5.59 -12.30
C ILE A 142 -15.86 -6.19 -11.28
N GLN A 143 -16.09 -7.51 -11.35
CA GLN A 143 -16.95 -8.22 -10.41
C GLN A 143 -16.41 -8.18 -8.98
N GLU A 144 -15.10 -8.36 -8.82
CA GLU A 144 -14.45 -8.30 -7.51
C GLU A 144 -14.50 -6.89 -6.90
N ARG A 145 -14.34 -5.84 -7.71
CA ARG A 145 -14.56 -4.46 -7.27
C ARG A 145 -15.98 -4.25 -6.75
N GLN A 146 -16.98 -4.73 -7.47
CA GLN A 146 -18.38 -4.63 -7.05
C GLN A 146 -18.60 -5.35 -5.72
N LYS A 147 -18.15 -6.59 -5.58
CA LYS A 147 -18.24 -7.35 -4.34
C LYS A 147 -17.55 -6.65 -3.16
N SER A 148 -16.39 -6.03 -3.41
CA SER A 148 -15.69 -5.25 -2.39
C SER A 148 -16.47 -4.00 -1.98
N GLN A 149 -17.14 -3.32 -2.91
CA GLN A 149 -17.98 -2.14 -2.64
C GLN A 149 -19.23 -2.52 -1.83
N GLU A 150 -19.84 -3.65 -2.14
CA GLU A 150 -21.01 -4.18 -1.42
C GLU A 150 -20.65 -4.78 -0.06
N GLY A 151 -19.35 -5.00 0.24
CA GLY A 151 -18.90 -5.67 1.47
C GLY A 151 -19.20 -7.18 1.49
N SER A 152 -19.50 -7.78 0.34
CA SER A 152 -19.80 -9.21 0.22
C SER A 152 -18.54 -10.09 0.20
N VAL A 153 -17.36 -9.48 0.08
CA VAL A 153 -16.04 -10.14 0.21
C VAL A 153 -15.12 -9.33 1.12
N VAL A 154 -14.21 -10.03 1.77
CA VAL A 154 -13.14 -9.42 2.59
C VAL A 154 -12.04 -8.96 1.64
N ALA A 155 -12.12 -7.70 1.20
CA ALA A 155 -11.22 -7.13 0.19
C ALA A 155 -10.96 -5.63 0.41
N PRO A 156 -9.80 -5.10 -0.02
CA PRO A 156 -9.57 -3.66 -0.07
C PRO A 156 -10.50 -2.99 -1.09
N ARG A 157 -10.62 -1.66 -1.04
CA ARG A 157 -11.26 -0.87 -2.11
C ARG A 157 -10.41 -0.98 -3.37
N ILE A 158 -11.03 -1.19 -4.52
CA ILE A 158 -10.36 -1.46 -5.78
C ILE A 158 -10.65 -0.33 -6.77
N PHE A 159 -9.59 0.30 -7.30
CA PHE A 159 -9.63 1.17 -8.46
C PHE A 159 -9.04 0.43 -9.65
N LEU A 160 -9.76 0.41 -10.78
CA LEU A 160 -9.36 -0.31 -11.98
C LEU A 160 -8.78 0.67 -13.01
N TYR A 161 -7.46 0.69 -13.16
CA TYR A 161 -6.78 1.34 -14.26
C TYR A 161 -6.54 0.31 -15.35
N MET A 162 -7.47 0.27 -16.31
CA MET A 162 -7.48 -0.76 -17.34
C MET A 162 -6.44 -0.47 -18.41
N ARG A 163 -5.81 -1.52 -18.93
CA ARG A 163 -4.82 -1.42 -19.98
C ARG A 163 -5.47 -1.06 -21.31
N ALA A 164 -5.04 0.07 -21.90
CA ALA A 164 -5.43 0.46 -23.25
C ALA A 164 -4.52 -0.22 -24.29
N TRP A 165 -5.09 -0.53 -25.46
CA TRP A 165 -4.43 -1.19 -26.55
C TRP A 165 -4.75 -0.49 -27.87
N GLY A 166 -3.76 -0.40 -28.76
CA GLY A 166 -3.94 0.09 -30.12
C GLY A 166 -2.63 0.03 -30.88
N ARG A 167 -2.66 -0.35 -32.13
CA ARG A 167 -1.53 -0.36 -33.06
C ARG A 167 -1.42 0.93 -33.87
N ASN A 168 -2.40 1.80 -33.71
CA ASN A 168 -2.48 3.11 -34.32
C ASN A 168 -3.35 4.04 -33.44
N PRO A 169 -3.33 5.37 -33.69
CA PRO A 169 -4.09 6.34 -32.91
C PRO A 169 -5.58 6.06 -32.77
N GLU A 170 -6.25 5.59 -33.84
CA GLU A 170 -7.71 5.36 -33.76
C GLU A 170 -8.09 4.10 -32.99
N GLU A 171 -7.33 3.00 -33.12
CA GLU A 171 -7.50 1.81 -32.29
C GLU A 171 -7.31 2.14 -30.82
N MET A 172 -6.30 2.96 -30.50
CA MET A 172 -6.02 3.38 -29.13
C MET A 172 -7.18 4.21 -28.53
N LYS A 173 -7.69 5.20 -29.25
CA LYS A 173 -8.85 6.00 -28.83
C LYS A 173 -10.08 5.11 -28.61
N GLN A 174 -10.31 4.14 -29.52
CA GLN A 174 -11.42 3.20 -29.39
C GLN A 174 -11.28 2.36 -28.11
N SER A 175 -10.09 1.82 -27.84
CA SER A 175 -9.80 1.06 -26.61
C SER A 175 -10.13 1.87 -25.35
N ILE A 176 -9.75 3.14 -25.29
CA ILE A 176 -10.04 4.00 -24.14
C ILE A 176 -11.53 4.29 -23.99
N ARG A 177 -12.26 4.47 -25.11
CA ARG A 177 -13.72 4.58 -25.08
C ARG A 177 -14.39 3.31 -24.52
N GLU A 178 -13.88 2.12 -24.88
CA GLU A 178 -14.38 0.86 -24.31
C GLU A 178 -14.09 0.74 -22.82
N ILE A 179 -12.91 1.15 -22.35
CA ILE A 179 -12.58 1.23 -20.91
C ILE A 179 -13.62 2.08 -20.17
N LYS A 180 -14.05 3.21 -20.76
CA LYS A 180 -15.10 4.06 -20.16
C LYS A 180 -16.44 3.34 -20.07
N LYS A 181 -16.84 2.62 -21.10
CA LYS A 181 -18.08 1.84 -21.11
C LYS A 181 -18.06 0.69 -20.10
N LEU A 182 -16.91 0.04 -19.92
CA LEU A 182 -16.71 -1.01 -18.92
C LEU A 182 -16.66 -0.48 -17.48
N GLY A 183 -16.64 0.83 -17.29
CA GLY A 183 -16.60 1.47 -15.97
C GLY A 183 -15.20 1.48 -15.34
N GLY A 184 -14.13 1.52 -16.14
CA GLY A 184 -12.78 1.73 -15.64
C GLY A 184 -12.65 3.05 -14.88
N ASP A 185 -11.79 3.09 -13.88
CA ASP A 185 -11.53 4.29 -13.05
C ASP A 185 -10.37 5.13 -13.61
N GLY A 186 -9.54 4.54 -14.47
CA GLY A 186 -8.41 5.18 -15.13
C GLY A 186 -7.84 4.29 -16.23
N VAL A 187 -6.76 4.75 -16.83
CA VAL A 187 -6.09 4.08 -17.94
C VAL A 187 -4.65 3.74 -17.57
N LYS A 188 -4.24 2.50 -17.86
CA LYS A 188 -2.84 2.07 -17.87
C LYS A 188 -2.36 2.00 -19.31
N ILE A 189 -1.25 2.67 -19.61
CA ILE A 189 -0.54 2.54 -20.87
C ILE A 189 0.88 2.01 -20.62
N PHE A 190 1.43 1.38 -21.65
CA PHE A 190 2.80 0.85 -21.68
C PHE A 190 3.59 1.59 -22.76
N GLY A 191 4.83 1.21 -23.02
CA GLY A 191 5.63 1.78 -24.08
C GLY A 191 4.85 1.86 -25.39
N LEU A 192 4.79 3.04 -26.00
CA LEU A 192 3.99 3.37 -27.19
C LEU A 192 4.79 4.32 -28.09
N ASP A 193 4.58 4.22 -29.39
CA ASP A 193 5.00 5.25 -30.30
C ASP A 193 4.34 6.57 -29.96
N ARG A 194 5.04 7.67 -30.24
CA ARG A 194 4.65 9.02 -29.81
C ARG A 194 3.25 9.44 -30.26
N ASP A 195 2.86 9.16 -31.48
CA ASP A 195 1.54 9.51 -32.03
C ASP A 195 0.40 8.70 -31.40
N ILE A 196 0.65 7.42 -31.07
CA ILE A 196 -0.30 6.55 -30.36
C ILE A 196 -0.45 7.04 -28.91
N MET A 197 0.64 7.39 -28.25
CA MET A 197 0.62 7.94 -26.91
C MET A 197 -0.14 9.27 -26.83
N GLU A 198 0.08 10.17 -27.78
CA GLU A 198 -0.65 11.45 -27.87
C GLU A 198 -2.14 11.21 -28.01
N ALA A 199 -2.55 10.30 -28.91
CA ALA A 199 -3.95 9.92 -29.07
C ALA A 199 -4.56 9.30 -27.79
N ALA A 200 -3.78 8.50 -27.06
CA ALA A 200 -4.18 7.92 -25.80
C ALA A 200 -4.45 9.01 -24.75
N LEU A 201 -3.50 9.92 -24.54
CA LEU A 201 -3.63 10.98 -23.52
C LEU A 201 -4.76 11.95 -23.86
N MET A 202 -4.90 12.36 -25.11
CA MET A 202 -6.01 13.21 -25.57
C MET A 202 -7.36 12.57 -25.25
N GLN A 203 -7.57 11.30 -25.65
CA GLN A 203 -8.85 10.61 -25.42
C GLN A 203 -9.10 10.34 -23.94
N ALA A 204 -8.07 10.00 -23.16
CA ALA A 204 -8.19 9.78 -21.72
C ALA A 204 -8.60 11.09 -21.01
N HIS A 205 -7.96 12.21 -21.33
CA HIS A 205 -8.29 13.50 -20.74
C HIS A 205 -9.71 13.98 -21.12
N GLU A 206 -10.12 13.81 -22.38
CA GLU A 206 -11.47 14.11 -22.84
C GLU A 206 -12.54 13.37 -22.00
N LEU A 207 -12.26 12.10 -21.65
CA LEU A 207 -13.15 11.27 -20.83
C LEU A 207 -12.97 11.44 -19.32
N GLY A 208 -12.08 12.34 -18.89
CA GLY A 208 -11.79 12.61 -17.48
C GLY A 208 -11.01 11.53 -16.77
N PHE A 209 -10.26 10.71 -17.50
CA PHE A 209 -9.42 9.67 -16.92
C PHE A 209 -8.06 10.21 -16.47
N ARG A 210 -7.54 9.61 -15.42
CA ARG A 210 -6.15 9.67 -15.02
C ARG A 210 -5.37 8.54 -15.71
N VAL A 211 -4.11 8.78 -16.02
CA VAL A 211 -3.28 7.83 -16.79
C VAL A 211 -2.04 7.47 -15.98
N ALA A 212 -1.83 6.16 -15.80
CA ALA A 212 -0.60 5.57 -15.28
C ALA A 212 0.22 5.04 -16.46
N HIS A 213 1.47 5.46 -16.57
CA HIS A 213 2.35 5.09 -17.68
C HIS A 213 3.53 4.24 -17.22
N HIS A 214 3.64 3.03 -17.79
CA HIS A 214 4.86 2.23 -17.77
C HIS A 214 5.62 2.52 -19.07
N VAL A 215 6.56 3.44 -18.99
CA VAL A 215 7.35 3.84 -20.16
C VAL A 215 8.10 2.65 -20.73
N GLY A 216 8.16 2.54 -22.04
CA GLY A 216 9.05 1.63 -22.75
C GLY A 216 10.50 2.09 -22.63
N VAL A 217 11.41 1.28 -23.14
CA VAL A 217 12.85 1.61 -23.09
C VAL A 217 13.25 2.40 -24.34
N GLU A 218 12.49 2.30 -25.43
CA GLU A 218 12.92 2.74 -26.78
C GLU A 218 11.97 3.74 -27.45
N GLU A 219 10.68 3.82 -27.02
CA GLU A 219 9.65 4.55 -27.77
C GLU A 219 9.52 6.02 -27.32
N THR A 220 9.09 6.21 -26.09
CA THR A 220 8.86 7.52 -25.46
C THR A 220 9.64 7.66 -24.17
N ASP A 221 9.78 8.87 -23.67
CA ASP A 221 10.50 9.14 -22.43
C ASP A 221 9.79 10.17 -21.53
N ALA A 222 10.44 10.59 -20.46
CA ALA A 222 9.87 11.52 -19.50
C ALA A 222 9.54 12.91 -20.08
N TRP A 223 10.13 13.32 -21.20
CA TRP A 223 9.74 14.55 -21.90
C TRP A 223 8.36 14.41 -22.51
N ASP A 224 8.05 13.22 -23.05
CA ASP A 224 6.72 12.90 -23.61
C ASP A 224 5.69 12.85 -22.50
N ASP A 225 6.01 12.21 -21.35
CA ASP A 225 5.16 12.17 -20.18
C ASP A 225 4.78 13.58 -19.70
N ALA A 226 5.77 14.46 -19.61
CA ALA A 226 5.59 15.84 -19.21
C ALA A 226 4.79 16.66 -20.25
N ALA A 227 5.07 16.45 -21.54
CA ALA A 227 4.42 17.20 -22.62
C ALA A 227 2.95 16.81 -22.81
N LEU A 228 2.63 15.53 -22.66
CA LEU A 228 1.30 14.99 -22.91
C LEU A 228 0.43 14.91 -21.63
N GLY A 229 1.00 15.16 -20.45
CA GLY A 229 0.24 15.27 -19.21
C GLY A 229 -0.14 13.92 -18.60
N VAL A 230 0.79 12.98 -18.52
CA VAL A 230 0.64 11.74 -17.78
C VAL A 230 0.37 12.05 -16.29
N THR A 231 -0.53 11.29 -15.63
CA THR A 231 -0.81 11.51 -14.21
C THR A 231 0.30 10.97 -13.32
N SER A 232 0.78 9.73 -13.61
CA SER A 232 1.88 9.11 -12.86
C SER A 232 2.78 8.28 -13.76
N ILE A 233 4.08 8.47 -13.59
CA ILE A 233 5.11 7.56 -14.08
C ILE A 233 5.21 6.41 -13.09
N GLU A 234 5.17 5.19 -13.63
CA GLU A 234 5.39 3.96 -12.88
C GLU A 234 6.84 3.50 -13.08
N HIS A 235 7.46 3.01 -12.01
CA HIS A 235 8.85 2.56 -12.03
C HIS A 235 9.83 3.72 -12.28
N TRP A 236 10.72 3.57 -13.24
CA TRP A 236 11.78 4.52 -13.54
C TRP A 236 12.09 4.69 -15.02
N TYR A 237 11.56 3.83 -15.87
CA TYR A 237 11.81 3.89 -17.31
C TYR A 237 11.41 5.26 -17.87
N GLY A 238 12.17 5.71 -18.87
CA GLY A 238 11.97 6.99 -19.50
C GLY A 238 12.67 8.15 -18.78
N VAL A 239 12.86 8.11 -17.46
CA VAL A 239 13.49 9.20 -16.72
C VAL A 239 14.99 9.30 -16.99
N PRO A 240 15.82 8.24 -16.83
CA PRO A 240 17.23 8.30 -17.21
C PRO A 240 17.43 8.40 -18.73
N ASN A 241 16.55 7.80 -19.53
CA ASN A 241 16.56 7.88 -20.99
C ASN A 241 16.48 9.35 -21.46
N ALA A 242 15.55 10.11 -20.91
CA ALA A 242 15.37 11.54 -21.16
C ALA A 242 16.60 12.38 -20.80
N ALA A 243 17.49 11.86 -19.96
CA ALA A 243 18.69 12.53 -19.48
C ALA A 243 20.00 12.09 -20.18
N LEU A 244 19.94 11.19 -21.16
CA LEU A 244 21.11 10.81 -21.94
C LEU A 244 21.59 11.96 -22.84
N GLN A 245 22.89 12.05 -23.06
CA GLN A 245 23.46 13.05 -24.00
C GLN A 245 23.24 12.72 -25.48
N GLY A 246 22.85 11.46 -25.76
CA GLY A 246 22.56 10.97 -27.09
C GLY A 246 21.48 9.87 -27.01
N SER A 247 21.42 9.03 -28.04
CA SER A 247 20.56 7.83 -27.99
C SER A 247 21.14 6.79 -27.06
N GLN A 248 20.30 5.86 -26.61
CA GLN A 248 20.72 4.68 -25.88
C GLN A 248 21.78 3.91 -26.68
N ASN A 249 22.82 3.47 -25.99
CA ASN A 249 23.91 2.70 -26.60
C ASN A 249 23.99 1.31 -25.96
N PHE A 250 23.01 0.47 -26.27
CA PHE A 250 23.04 -0.92 -25.87
C PHE A 250 24.10 -1.69 -26.66
N ALA A 251 24.62 -2.76 -26.05
CA ALA A 251 25.49 -3.69 -26.74
C ALA A 251 24.77 -4.33 -27.93
N HIS A 252 25.49 -4.64 -29.01
CA HIS A 252 24.91 -5.17 -30.24
C HIS A 252 24.23 -6.55 -30.07
N GLU A 253 24.63 -7.30 -29.03
CA GLU A 253 24.01 -8.55 -28.64
C GLU A 253 22.71 -8.40 -27.84
N TYR A 254 22.34 -7.16 -27.47
CA TYR A 254 21.11 -6.87 -26.73
C TYR A 254 19.87 -7.36 -27.46
N ASN A 255 19.07 -8.14 -26.78
CA ASN A 255 17.80 -8.65 -27.28
C ASN A 255 16.66 -8.20 -26.39
N TYR A 256 15.91 -7.19 -26.83
CA TYR A 256 14.76 -6.63 -26.11
C TYR A 256 13.69 -7.67 -25.74
N SER A 257 13.53 -8.73 -26.58
CA SER A 257 12.60 -9.82 -26.32
C SER A 257 13.06 -10.80 -25.24
N ASN A 258 14.32 -10.70 -24.82
CA ASN A 258 14.88 -11.50 -23.74
C ASN A 258 14.74 -10.78 -22.41
N GLU A 259 13.97 -11.32 -21.47
CA GLU A 259 13.73 -10.71 -20.16
C GLU A 259 15.03 -10.43 -19.40
N SER A 260 16.00 -11.36 -19.41
CA SER A 260 17.27 -11.18 -18.75
C SER A 260 18.05 -10.01 -19.33
N ASP A 261 18.15 -9.92 -20.65
CA ASP A 261 18.85 -8.81 -21.33
C ASP A 261 18.19 -7.47 -21.08
N ARG A 262 16.87 -7.40 -21.21
CA ARG A 262 16.12 -6.17 -21.01
C ARG A 262 16.41 -5.53 -19.66
N PHE A 263 16.36 -6.30 -18.58
CA PHE A 263 16.62 -5.76 -17.24
C PHE A 263 18.10 -5.57 -16.94
N ARG A 264 18.98 -6.44 -17.46
CA ARG A 264 20.41 -6.32 -17.31
C ARG A 264 20.93 -5.01 -17.89
N TYR A 265 20.57 -4.70 -19.13
CA TYR A 265 21.05 -3.50 -19.81
C TYR A 265 20.31 -2.23 -19.37
N ALA A 266 19.04 -2.30 -19.07
CA ALA A 266 18.27 -1.20 -18.49
C ALA A 266 18.92 -0.65 -17.20
N GLY A 267 19.59 -1.52 -16.44
CA GLY A 267 20.35 -1.15 -15.26
C GLY A 267 21.51 -0.16 -15.51
N ARG A 268 21.94 0.06 -16.72
CA ARG A 268 23.04 0.99 -17.05
C ARG A 268 22.61 2.43 -17.25
N LEU A 269 21.33 2.66 -17.56
CA LEU A 269 20.81 3.97 -17.99
C LEU A 269 20.98 5.07 -16.95
N TRP A 270 20.80 4.77 -15.67
CA TRP A 270 20.99 5.76 -14.61
C TRP A 270 22.42 6.24 -14.47
N ARG A 271 23.39 5.36 -14.72
CA ARG A 271 24.81 5.69 -14.69
C ARG A 271 25.22 6.55 -15.86
N GLU A 272 24.59 6.38 -17.02
CA GLU A 272 24.87 7.09 -18.25
C GLU A 272 24.13 8.43 -18.36
N ALA A 273 23.12 8.63 -17.52
CA ALA A 273 22.35 9.88 -17.48
C ALA A 273 23.23 11.07 -17.09
N ASP A 274 23.14 12.15 -17.86
CA ASP A 274 23.78 13.42 -17.54
C ASP A 274 23.11 14.06 -16.33
N PRO A 275 23.85 14.40 -15.26
CA PRO A 275 23.24 14.89 -14.01
C PRO A 275 22.50 16.23 -14.16
N ASP A 276 22.97 17.14 -15.01
CA ASP A 276 22.33 18.44 -15.19
C ASP A 276 21.06 18.30 -16.03
N LYS A 277 21.13 17.47 -17.08
CA LYS A 277 19.95 17.14 -17.87
C LYS A 277 18.91 16.38 -17.06
N LEU A 278 19.32 15.43 -16.19
CA LEU A 278 18.43 14.75 -15.28
C LEU A 278 17.69 15.72 -14.36
N LYS A 279 18.41 16.68 -13.79
CA LYS A 279 17.80 17.73 -12.95
C LYS A 279 16.76 18.55 -13.72
N LEU A 280 17.01 18.84 -15.00
CA LEU A 280 16.03 19.53 -15.86
C LEU A 280 14.80 18.67 -16.14
N VAL A 281 14.99 17.37 -16.41
CA VAL A 281 13.88 16.40 -16.56
C VAL A 281 13.00 16.38 -15.31
N LEU A 282 13.62 16.21 -14.13
CA LEU A 282 12.88 16.17 -12.86
C LEU A 282 12.10 17.47 -12.62
N ARG A 283 12.70 18.64 -12.88
CA ARG A 283 12.03 19.94 -12.75
C ARG A 283 10.84 20.02 -13.71
N THR A 284 11.00 19.59 -14.96
CA THR A 284 9.92 19.65 -15.95
C THR A 284 8.75 18.75 -15.55
N LEU A 285 9.01 17.55 -15.06
CA LEU A 285 7.95 16.66 -14.54
C LEU A 285 7.18 17.32 -13.39
N VAL A 286 7.89 17.96 -12.45
CA VAL A 286 7.26 18.68 -11.32
C VAL A 286 6.41 19.85 -11.83
N ASP A 287 6.93 20.67 -12.72
CA ASP A 287 6.25 21.85 -13.24
C ASP A 287 4.99 21.48 -14.07
N LYS A 288 4.99 20.30 -14.66
CA LYS A 288 3.84 19.72 -15.39
C LYS A 288 2.87 18.92 -14.50
N GLY A 289 3.17 18.76 -13.20
CA GLY A 289 2.32 18.07 -12.26
C GLY A 289 2.30 16.54 -12.40
N VAL A 290 3.28 15.98 -13.09
CA VAL A 290 3.44 14.52 -13.20
C VAL A 290 3.89 13.97 -11.84
N SER A 291 3.23 12.91 -11.37
CA SER A 291 3.58 12.22 -10.12
C SER A 291 4.49 11.01 -10.42
N TRP A 292 5.17 10.51 -9.40
CA TRP A 292 6.07 9.36 -9.57
C TRP A 292 5.78 8.26 -8.56
N CYS A 293 5.45 7.04 -9.06
CA CYS A 293 5.36 5.82 -8.28
C CYS A 293 6.59 4.93 -8.58
N PRO A 294 7.66 5.02 -7.81
CA PRO A 294 8.94 4.39 -8.18
C PRO A 294 8.92 2.87 -8.12
N THR A 295 8.13 2.27 -7.23
CA THR A 295 8.12 0.81 -7.03
C THR A 295 9.53 0.22 -6.88
N PHE A 296 10.34 0.80 -6.03
CA PHE A 296 11.71 0.31 -5.78
C PHE A 296 11.77 -1.18 -5.53
N VAL A 297 10.76 -1.69 -4.81
CA VAL A 297 10.73 -3.06 -4.29
C VAL A 297 10.76 -4.11 -5.40
N ILE A 298 10.13 -3.89 -6.56
CA ILE A 298 10.09 -4.87 -7.65
C ILE A 298 11.48 -5.13 -8.26
N TYR A 299 12.37 -4.15 -8.20
CA TYR A 299 13.73 -4.25 -8.70
C TYR A 299 14.76 -4.52 -7.61
N GLU A 300 14.35 -4.77 -6.36
CA GLU A 300 15.28 -5.08 -5.28
C GLU A 300 16.10 -6.36 -5.58
N ALA A 301 15.49 -7.34 -6.24
CA ALA A 301 16.18 -8.57 -6.66
C ALA A 301 17.34 -8.30 -7.62
N ASN A 302 17.29 -7.26 -8.44
CA ASN A 302 18.36 -6.88 -9.34
C ASN A 302 19.60 -6.38 -8.60
N ARG A 303 19.40 -5.83 -7.43
CA ARG A 303 20.44 -5.32 -6.55
C ARG A 303 20.89 -6.35 -5.51
N ASP A 304 19.94 -7.12 -4.97
CA ASP A 304 20.17 -8.08 -3.88
C ASP A 304 19.23 -9.29 -4.01
N LEU A 305 19.59 -10.17 -4.93
CA LEU A 305 18.82 -11.37 -5.24
C LEU A 305 18.63 -12.29 -4.04
N LEU A 306 19.70 -12.48 -3.23
CA LEU A 306 19.63 -13.36 -2.07
C LEU A 306 18.65 -12.85 -1.02
N ARG A 307 18.61 -11.55 -0.78
CA ARG A 307 17.65 -10.92 0.12
C ARG A 307 16.22 -11.06 -0.42
N ALA A 308 15.99 -10.76 -1.69
CA ALA A 308 14.68 -10.88 -2.31
C ALA A 308 14.11 -12.30 -2.21
N LYS A 309 14.94 -13.31 -2.41
CA LYS A 309 14.56 -14.73 -2.32
C LYS A 309 14.33 -15.25 -0.90
N ASN A 310 14.93 -14.63 0.11
CA ASN A 310 14.92 -15.13 1.49
C ASN A 310 14.15 -14.22 2.46
N GLN A 311 12.96 -13.81 2.07
CA GLN A 311 12.11 -13.00 2.93
C GLN A 311 11.53 -13.85 4.09
N PRO A 312 11.52 -13.33 5.34
CA PRO A 312 11.13 -14.12 6.52
C PRO A 312 9.68 -14.61 6.51
N TRP A 313 8.81 -13.97 5.73
CA TRP A 313 7.39 -14.32 5.61
C TRP A 313 7.10 -15.37 4.52
N PHE A 314 8.07 -15.68 3.64
CA PHE A 314 7.84 -16.63 2.55
C PHE A 314 7.50 -18.04 3.05
N LYS A 315 8.13 -18.48 4.13
CA LYS A 315 7.89 -19.80 4.71
C LYS A 315 6.40 -20.08 4.93
N ASP A 316 5.68 -19.10 5.48
CA ASP A 316 4.30 -19.28 5.96
C ASP A 316 3.27 -18.61 5.06
N CYS A 317 3.65 -17.62 4.24
CA CYS A 317 2.71 -16.81 3.48
C CYS A 317 2.90 -16.90 1.95
N LEU A 318 3.96 -17.53 1.42
CA LEU A 318 4.14 -17.66 -0.01
C LEU A 318 3.32 -18.84 -0.54
N HIS A 319 2.32 -18.53 -1.37
CA HIS A 319 1.48 -19.55 -2.01
C HIS A 319 2.29 -20.37 -3.03
N SER A 320 2.03 -21.66 -3.13
CA SER A 320 2.74 -22.58 -4.04
C SER A 320 2.75 -22.13 -5.50
N THR A 321 1.69 -21.47 -5.94
CA THR A 321 1.61 -20.87 -7.29
C THR A 321 2.67 -19.79 -7.51
N LEU A 322 2.89 -18.91 -6.53
CA LEU A 322 3.95 -17.90 -6.60
C LEU A 322 5.33 -18.52 -6.44
N GLU A 323 5.48 -19.50 -5.55
CA GLU A 323 6.73 -20.22 -5.35
C GLU A 323 7.23 -20.82 -6.68
N LYS A 324 6.34 -21.51 -7.39
CA LYS A 324 6.60 -22.03 -8.73
C LYS A 324 6.85 -20.93 -9.78
N TYR A 325 6.08 -19.85 -9.74
CA TYR A 325 6.24 -18.76 -10.69
C TYR A 325 7.55 -18.01 -10.53
N PHE A 326 8.12 -17.97 -9.31
CA PHE A 326 9.41 -17.34 -9.01
C PHE A 326 10.62 -18.21 -9.36
N GLU A 327 10.43 -19.42 -9.84
CA GLU A 327 11.51 -20.19 -10.42
C GLU A 327 12.00 -19.51 -11.73
N PRO A 328 13.32 -19.42 -11.95
CA PRO A 328 13.87 -18.83 -13.15
C PRO A 328 13.33 -19.50 -14.43
N SER A 329 12.78 -18.71 -15.32
CA SER A 329 12.20 -19.20 -16.57
C SER A 329 12.22 -18.13 -17.66
N PRO A 330 12.70 -18.46 -18.88
CA PRO A 330 12.65 -17.54 -20.00
C PRO A 330 11.23 -17.29 -20.52
N SER A 331 10.23 -18.07 -20.08
CA SER A 331 8.84 -17.98 -20.53
C SER A 331 7.93 -17.17 -19.63
N ASN A 332 8.43 -16.68 -18.50
CA ASN A 332 7.63 -15.88 -17.58
C ASN A 332 8.45 -14.79 -16.88
N HIS A 333 7.76 -13.80 -16.33
CA HIS A 333 8.34 -12.64 -15.64
C HIS A 333 8.50 -12.87 -14.12
N GLY A 334 8.62 -14.12 -13.68
CA GLY A 334 8.76 -14.48 -12.26
C GLY A 334 10.17 -14.30 -11.73
N SER A 335 11.16 -14.65 -12.56
CA SER A 335 12.59 -14.41 -12.31
C SER A 335 13.38 -14.50 -13.61
N TYR A 336 14.31 -13.57 -13.81
CA TYR A 336 15.12 -13.46 -15.03
C TYR A 336 16.65 -13.39 -14.75
N HIS A 337 17.08 -13.76 -13.56
CA HIS A 337 18.48 -13.62 -13.10
C HIS A 337 19.35 -14.84 -13.38
N TRP A 338 18.97 -15.72 -14.32
CA TRP A 338 19.62 -17.02 -14.52
C TRP A 338 21.05 -16.97 -15.07
N ASP A 339 21.43 -15.90 -15.75
CA ASP A 339 22.74 -15.73 -16.38
C ASP A 339 23.43 -14.41 -16.00
N TRP A 340 22.98 -13.78 -14.92
CA TRP A 340 23.54 -12.52 -14.45
C TRP A 340 24.95 -12.73 -13.87
N THR A 341 25.82 -11.77 -14.18
CA THR A 341 27.22 -11.74 -13.73
C THR A 341 27.39 -10.75 -12.58
N THR A 342 28.54 -10.83 -11.89
CA THR A 342 28.92 -9.82 -10.88
C THR A 342 28.88 -8.40 -11.45
N THR A 343 29.20 -8.23 -12.74
CA THR A 343 29.14 -6.91 -13.39
C THR A 343 27.71 -6.38 -13.44
N ASP A 344 26.72 -7.22 -13.75
CA ASP A 344 25.31 -6.85 -13.79
C ASP A 344 24.81 -6.41 -12.40
N GLU A 345 25.18 -7.18 -11.37
CA GLU A 345 24.85 -6.85 -9.98
C GLU A 345 25.47 -5.52 -9.55
N VAL A 346 26.75 -5.27 -9.88
CA VAL A 346 27.44 -4.01 -9.58
C VAL A 346 26.73 -2.81 -10.27
N PHE A 347 26.34 -2.95 -11.53
CA PHE A 347 25.59 -1.91 -12.21
C PHE A 347 24.27 -1.60 -11.52
N TRP A 348 23.53 -2.63 -11.10
CA TRP A 348 22.26 -2.43 -10.41
C TRP A 348 22.43 -1.84 -9.00
N HIS A 349 23.50 -2.16 -8.27
CA HIS A 349 23.83 -1.49 -7.01
C HIS A 349 24.08 0.02 -7.20
N GLU A 350 24.78 0.40 -8.27
CA GLU A 350 25.04 1.81 -8.59
C GLU A 350 23.78 2.52 -9.07
N ASN A 351 23.04 1.92 -9.99
CA ASN A 351 21.79 2.45 -10.51
C ASN A 351 20.79 2.74 -9.41
N TYR A 352 20.63 1.82 -8.49
CA TYR A 352 19.69 1.95 -7.38
C TYR A 352 19.96 3.21 -6.56
N LYS A 353 21.22 3.50 -6.30
CA LYS A 353 21.63 4.72 -5.57
C LYS A 353 21.29 6.00 -6.34
N ILE A 354 21.55 6.01 -7.64
CA ILE A 354 21.26 7.17 -8.49
C ILE A 354 19.74 7.37 -8.59
N TRP A 355 19.00 6.30 -8.83
CA TRP A 355 17.55 6.32 -8.92
C TRP A 355 16.90 6.80 -7.61
N MET A 356 17.26 6.23 -6.45
CA MET A 356 16.79 6.69 -5.14
C MET A 356 17.08 8.18 -4.90
N LYS A 357 18.28 8.64 -5.28
CA LYS A 357 18.65 10.06 -5.21
C LYS A 357 17.76 10.91 -6.12
N ALA A 358 17.51 10.47 -7.34
CA ALA A 358 16.64 11.20 -8.29
C ALA A 358 15.21 11.33 -7.76
N VAL A 359 14.62 10.26 -7.19
CA VAL A 359 13.29 10.31 -6.57
C VAL A 359 13.27 11.27 -5.37
N ARG A 360 14.33 11.29 -4.57
CA ARG A 360 14.47 12.24 -3.47
C ARG A 360 14.58 13.68 -3.95
N GLU A 361 15.36 13.94 -5.00
CA GLU A 361 15.49 15.28 -5.62
C GLU A 361 14.16 15.74 -6.22
N PHE A 362 13.44 14.86 -6.91
CA PHE A 362 12.11 15.13 -7.44
C PHE A 362 11.13 15.59 -6.34
N ALA A 363 11.11 14.89 -5.21
CA ALA A 363 10.27 15.28 -4.06
C ALA A 363 10.71 16.63 -3.46
N ASN A 364 12.01 16.87 -3.34
CA ASN A 364 12.56 18.15 -2.83
C ASN A 364 12.20 19.34 -3.73
N MET A 365 11.99 19.09 -5.03
CA MET A 365 11.51 20.10 -5.98
C MET A 365 10.00 20.34 -5.90
N GLY A 366 9.27 19.59 -5.06
CA GLY A 366 7.81 19.67 -4.88
C GLY A 366 7.03 18.60 -5.62
N GLY A 367 7.70 17.62 -6.23
CA GLY A 367 7.06 16.50 -6.92
C GLY A 367 6.33 15.57 -5.96
N ILE A 368 5.25 14.96 -6.43
CA ILE A 368 4.44 14.03 -5.66
C ILE A 368 4.96 12.62 -5.88
N VAL A 369 5.54 12.05 -4.82
CA VAL A 369 5.98 10.64 -4.80
C VAL A 369 4.89 9.79 -4.17
N GLY A 370 4.51 8.73 -4.85
CA GLY A 370 3.58 7.70 -4.34
C GLY A 370 4.31 6.39 -4.02
N ALA A 371 3.60 5.46 -3.40
CA ALA A 371 4.10 4.12 -3.06
C ALA A 371 3.22 3.04 -3.70
N GLY A 372 3.85 2.08 -4.37
CA GLY A 372 3.22 0.92 -5.00
C GLY A 372 4.14 -0.30 -4.88
N GLU A 373 3.57 -1.50 -4.87
CA GLU A 373 4.36 -2.71 -4.59
C GLU A 373 4.68 -3.55 -5.82
N ASP A 374 3.85 -3.49 -6.86
CA ASP A 374 3.97 -4.31 -8.07
C ASP A 374 4.14 -5.82 -7.78
N ALA A 375 3.38 -6.33 -6.79
CA ALA A 375 3.55 -7.68 -6.28
C ALA A 375 3.00 -8.77 -7.21
N GLY A 376 3.47 -10.00 -6.99
CA GLY A 376 3.16 -11.17 -7.80
C GLY A 376 4.16 -11.42 -8.92
N TYR A 377 5.26 -10.65 -8.97
CA TYR A 377 6.43 -10.80 -9.84
C TYR A 377 7.69 -10.82 -8.98
N ILE A 378 8.77 -11.30 -9.49
CA ILE A 378 10.18 -11.13 -9.05
C ILE A 378 10.33 -11.15 -7.51
N TYR A 379 9.86 -12.22 -6.88
CA TYR A 379 9.92 -12.44 -5.42
C TYR A 379 9.10 -11.45 -4.58
N MET A 380 8.10 -10.75 -5.16
CA MET A 380 7.27 -9.80 -4.44
C MET A 380 5.97 -10.45 -3.95
N LEU A 381 5.71 -10.34 -2.62
CA LEU A 381 4.51 -10.84 -1.97
C LEU A 381 3.53 -9.71 -1.69
N TYR A 382 2.27 -9.91 -2.08
CA TYR A 382 1.18 -8.95 -1.86
C TYR A 382 1.15 -8.43 -0.41
N GLY A 383 1.02 -7.14 -0.25
CA GLY A 383 0.94 -6.47 1.03
C GLY A 383 2.28 -6.28 1.74
N PHE A 384 3.03 -7.33 1.93
CA PHE A 384 4.36 -7.25 2.52
C PHE A 384 5.31 -6.38 1.70
N SER A 385 5.19 -6.45 0.38
CA SER A 385 6.04 -5.68 -0.52
C SER A 385 5.75 -4.18 -0.48
N LEU A 386 4.52 -3.73 -0.18
CA LEU A 386 4.27 -2.31 0.03
C LEU A 386 4.99 -1.78 1.27
N ILE A 387 5.01 -2.53 2.35
CA ILE A 387 5.75 -2.12 3.54
C ILE A 387 7.26 -2.12 3.24
N ARG A 388 7.74 -3.08 2.45
CA ARG A 388 9.12 -3.08 1.98
C ARG A 388 9.43 -1.90 1.09
N GLU A 389 8.53 -1.51 0.19
CA GLU A 389 8.63 -0.27 -0.59
C GLU A 389 8.78 0.95 0.31
N MET A 390 7.99 1.02 1.38
CA MET A 390 8.10 2.10 2.36
C MET A 390 9.47 2.11 3.06
N GLU A 391 10.06 0.95 3.39
CA GLU A 391 11.42 0.88 3.92
C GLU A 391 12.45 1.38 2.89
N LEU A 392 12.27 1.07 1.61
CA LEU A 392 13.15 1.54 0.53
C LEU A 392 13.03 3.05 0.30
N HIS A 393 11.84 3.64 0.47
CA HIS A 393 11.69 5.09 0.52
C HIS A 393 12.49 5.70 1.67
N GLN A 394 12.50 5.08 2.84
CA GLN A 394 13.36 5.53 3.94
C GLN A 394 14.85 5.39 3.61
N GLU A 395 15.25 4.31 2.94
CA GLU A 395 16.62 4.12 2.43
C GLU A 395 17.01 5.22 1.43
N ALA A 396 16.06 5.67 0.60
CA ALA A 396 16.23 6.81 -0.31
C ALA A 396 16.39 8.17 0.40
N GLY A 397 16.31 8.20 1.74
CA GLY A 397 16.52 9.37 2.58
C GLY A 397 15.25 10.13 2.99
N PHE A 398 14.06 9.58 2.77
CA PHE A 398 12.84 10.18 3.28
C PHE A 398 12.65 9.91 4.77
N HIS A 399 12.10 10.87 5.50
CA HIS A 399 11.72 10.63 6.89
C HIS A 399 10.51 9.70 6.98
N PRO A 400 10.39 8.86 8.03
CA PRO A 400 9.26 7.93 8.17
C PRO A 400 7.88 8.59 8.04
N ILE A 401 7.74 9.84 8.47
CA ILE A 401 6.47 10.57 8.35
C ILE A 401 6.14 10.93 6.90
N ASP A 402 7.16 11.24 6.08
CA ASP A 402 6.99 11.48 4.63
C ASP A 402 6.67 10.16 3.92
N VAL A 403 7.32 9.06 4.32
CA VAL A 403 7.06 7.72 3.78
C VAL A 403 5.59 7.31 4.02
N ILE A 404 5.07 7.54 5.23
CA ILE A 404 3.65 7.30 5.51
C ILE A 404 2.76 8.18 4.61
N LYS A 405 3.13 9.44 4.39
CA LYS A 405 2.43 10.33 3.47
C LYS A 405 2.42 9.79 2.04
N HIS A 406 3.53 9.21 1.55
CA HIS A 406 3.61 8.60 0.22
C HIS A 406 2.58 7.47 0.06
N ALA A 407 2.47 6.59 1.04
CA ALA A 407 1.55 5.46 1.02
C ALA A 407 0.10 5.81 1.45
N THR A 408 -0.22 7.07 1.72
CA THR A 408 -1.54 7.52 2.18
C THR A 408 -2.03 8.74 1.39
N SER A 409 -1.78 9.97 1.86
CA SER A 409 -2.36 11.16 1.25
C SER A 409 -1.81 11.49 -0.15
N ASN A 410 -0.53 11.20 -0.44
CA ASN A 410 0.00 11.38 -1.79
C ASN A 410 -0.65 10.39 -2.76
N ASN A 411 -0.78 9.12 -2.36
CA ASN A 411 -1.46 8.11 -3.16
C ASN A 411 -2.94 8.46 -3.39
N ALA A 412 -3.63 8.98 -2.36
CA ALA A 412 -4.98 9.49 -2.52
C ALA A 412 -5.06 10.64 -3.54
N GLN A 413 -4.07 11.54 -3.54
CA GLN A 413 -3.99 12.64 -4.51
C GLN A 413 -3.73 12.13 -5.94
N ILE A 414 -2.83 11.15 -6.11
CA ILE A 414 -2.57 10.52 -7.41
C ILE A 414 -3.82 9.83 -7.96
N LEU A 415 -4.64 9.24 -7.08
CA LEU A 415 -5.94 8.65 -7.43
C LEU A 415 -7.06 9.69 -7.67
N GLY A 416 -6.86 10.96 -7.31
CA GLY A 416 -7.93 11.98 -7.30
C GLY A 416 -8.95 11.78 -6.19
N GLN A 417 -8.54 11.14 -5.09
CA GLN A 417 -9.38 10.82 -3.93
C GLN A 417 -8.93 11.55 -2.65
N GLU A 418 -8.17 12.63 -2.78
CA GLU A 418 -7.57 13.38 -1.65
C GLU A 418 -8.60 14.01 -0.72
N LYS A 419 -9.87 14.10 -1.13
CA LYS A 419 -10.98 14.62 -0.31
C LYS A 419 -11.67 13.55 0.52
N ALA A 420 -11.41 12.26 0.23
CA ALA A 420 -12.09 11.13 0.84
C ALA A 420 -11.14 10.12 1.51
N LEU A 421 -9.93 9.98 1.01
CA LEU A 421 -8.96 8.95 1.40
C LEU A 421 -7.62 9.55 1.87
N GLY A 422 -6.82 8.70 2.51
CA GLY A 422 -5.42 8.97 2.85
C GLY A 422 -5.21 9.84 4.09
N ARG A 423 -6.28 10.15 4.85
CA ARG A 423 -6.16 10.97 6.07
C ARG A 423 -7.13 10.54 7.16
N ILE A 424 -6.67 10.64 8.43
CA ILE A 424 -7.57 10.58 9.59
C ILE A 424 -8.09 12.00 9.87
N ARG A 425 -9.26 12.30 9.33
CA ARG A 425 -9.91 13.61 9.41
C ARG A 425 -11.42 13.47 9.35
N ASN A 426 -12.13 14.35 10.05
CA ASN A 426 -13.59 14.41 10.01
C ASN A 426 -14.11 14.54 8.56
N GLY A 427 -15.10 13.71 8.22
CA GLY A 427 -15.72 13.63 6.90
C GLY A 427 -15.01 12.74 5.88
N TYR A 428 -13.83 12.20 6.21
CA TYR A 428 -13.13 11.21 5.38
C TYR A 428 -13.72 9.82 5.57
N LEU A 429 -13.48 8.94 4.62
CA LEU A 429 -13.87 7.53 4.76
C LEU A 429 -13.13 6.87 5.92
N ALA A 430 -13.79 5.95 6.56
CA ALA A 430 -13.25 5.21 7.71
C ALA A 430 -12.31 4.10 7.24
N ASP A 431 -11.18 4.53 6.68
CA ASP A 431 -10.06 3.69 6.28
C ASP A 431 -8.90 3.98 7.25
N ILE A 432 -8.70 3.10 8.22
CA ILE A 432 -7.79 3.31 9.36
C ILE A 432 -7.08 2.00 9.67
N ILE A 433 -5.81 2.08 10.04
CA ILE A 433 -5.07 0.96 10.61
C ILE A 433 -4.64 1.28 12.05
N LEU A 434 -4.68 0.27 12.91
CA LEU A 434 -4.16 0.36 14.26
C LEU A 434 -2.94 -0.54 14.40
N VAL A 435 -1.83 0.07 14.74
CA VAL A 435 -0.50 -0.54 14.79
C VAL A 435 0.01 -0.55 16.23
N ASP A 436 0.42 -1.71 16.69
CA ASP A 436 1.12 -1.87 17.95
C ASP A 436 2.62 -1.58 17.73
N GLY A 437 3.09 -0.50 18.32
CA GLY A 437 4.42 0.06 18.11
C GLY A 437 4.42 1.32 17.25
N ASN A 438 5.44 2.17 17.46
CA ASN A 438 5.58 3.46 16.79
C ASN A 438 6.18 3.32 15.37
N PRO A 439 5.40 3.44 14.30
CA PRO A 439 5.91 3.28 12.92
C PRO A 439 6.86 4.40 12.50
N LEU A 440 6.84 5.56 13.17
CA LEU A 440 7.81 6.64 12.93
C LEU A 440 9.20 6.32 13.50
N LYS A 441 9.27 5.42 14.49
CA LYS A 441 10.52 4.90 15.03
C LYS A 441 11.04 3.74 14.17
N ASN A 442 10.14 2.88 13.70
CA ASN A 442 10.47 1.70 12.93
C ASN A 442 9.29 1.29 12.05
N LEU A 443 9.40 1.49 10.73
CA LEU A 443 8.35 1.15 9.77
C LEU A 443 8.00 -0.35 9.79
N LYS A 444 8.88 -1.23 10.27
CA LYS A 444 8.62 -2.66 10.38
C LYS A 444 7.46 -3.02 11.32
N TYR A 445 7.04 -2.10 12.20
CA TYR A 445 5.80 -2.28 12.97
C TYR A 445 4.54 -2.32 12.10
N LEU A 446 4.61 -1.90 10.84
CA LEU A 446 3.51 -2.04 9.89
C LEU A 446 3.30 -3.49 9.43
N TYR A 447 4.34 -4.35 9.47
CA TYR A 447 4.16 -5.76 9.14
C TYR A 447 3.20 -6.45 10.11
N PRO A 448 2.23 -7.24 9.62
CA PRO A 448 1.30 -7.96 10.51
C PRO A 448 2.01 -9.04 11.34
N THR A 449 3.19 -9.44 10.91
CA THR A 449 4.05 -10.37 11.64
C THR A 449 4.77 -9.73 12.83
N GLY A 450 4.74 -8.40 12.98
CA GLY A 450 5.52 -7.67 13.97
C GLY A 450 7.03 -7.72 13.71
N VAL A 451 7.81 -7.30 14.70
CA VAL A 451 9.27 -7.26 14.68
C VAL A 451 9.86 -8.10 15.79
N MET A 452 11.10 -8.56 15.58
CA MET A 452 11.89 -9.18 16.65
C MET A 452 12.65 -8.10 17.40
N GLU A 453 12.47 -8.06 18.72
CA GLU A 453 13.19 -7.17 19.63
C GLU A 453 13.96 -7.97 20.68
N LEU A 454 15.07 -7.41 21.17
CA LEU A 454 15.84 -8.00 22.26
C LEU A 454 15.38 -7.38 23.58
N GLU A 455 14.71 -8.18 24.42
CA GLU A 455 14.31 -7.78 25.77
C GLU A 455 14.97 -8.65 26.82
N GLN A 456 15.69 -8.04 27.73
CA GLN A 456 16.38 -8.75 28.81
C GLN A 456 17.20 -9.96 28.32
N GLY A 457 17.84 -9.81 27.16
CA GLY A 457 18.65 -10.86 26.54
C GLY A 457 17.87 -11.95 25.80
N LYS A 458 16.55 -11.82 25.67
CA LYS A 458 15.69 -12.76 24.92
C LYS A 458 15.10 -12.08 23.69
N LEU A 459 15.05 -12.79 22.57
CA LEU A 459 14.34 -12.34 21.38
C LEU A 459 12.84 -12.53 21.61
N VAL A 460 12.11 -11.42 21.54
CA VAL A 460 10.63 -11.41 21.63
C VAL A 460 10.04 -10.80 20.38
N LYS A 461 8.94 -11.38 19.93
CA LYS A 461 8.17 -10.84 18.81
C LYS A 461 7.17 -9.82 19.33
N LYS A 462 7.22 -8.61 18.78
CA LYS A 462 6.38 -7.49 19.23
C LYS A 462 5.72 -6.75 18.08
N GLY A 463 4.65 -6.07 18.43
CA GLY A 463 4.02 -5.08 17.56
C GLY A 463 3.26 -5.69 16.39
N GLY A 464 3.18 -4.90 15.34
CA GLY A 464 2.50 -5.24 14.11
C GLY A 464 1.11 -4.61 13.96
N THR A 465 0.59 -4.64 12.74
CA THR A 465 -0.78 -4.23 12.46
C THR A 465 -1.76 -5.14 13.19
N LYS A 466 -2.63 -4.55 14.01
CA LYS A 466 -3.63 -5.26 14.83
C LYS A 466 -5.01 -5.21 14.20
N TRP A 467 -5.39 -4.04 13.72
CA TRP A 467 -6.70 -3.83 13.13
C TRP A 467 -6.57 -3.04 11.83
N THR A 468 -7.32 -3.47 10.85
CA THR A 468 -7.51 -2.77 9.59
C THR A 468 -8.99 -2.46 9.44
N ILE A 469 -9.31 -1.19 9.29
CA ILE A 469 -10.68 -0.71 9.09
C ILE A 469 -10.74 -0.21 7.66
N LYS A 470 -11.59 -0.81 6.85
CA LYS A 470 -11.84 -0.43 5.46
C LYS A 470 -13.30 -0.11 5.28
N ASP A 471 -13.59 1.12 4.93
CA ASP A 471 -14.97 1.56 4.69
C ASP A 471 -15.88 1.31 5.92
N GLY A 472 -15.29 1.45 7.13
CA GLY A 472 -15.95 1.18 8.41
C GLY A 472 -16.04 -0.30 8.82
N TYR A 473 -15.74 -1.24 7.93
CA TYR A 473 -15.60 -2.66 8.29
C TYR A 473 -14.31 -2.90 9.07
N VAL A 474 -14.42 -3.52 10.22
CA VAL A 474 -13.30 -3.78 11.13
C VAL A 474 -12.74 -5.17 10.88
N TYR A 475 -11.47 -5.30 10.60
CA TYR A 475 -10.79 -6.59 10.39
C TYR A 475 -9.65 -6.75 11.39
N HIS A 476 -9.61 -7.90 12.08
CA HIS A 476 -8.48 -8.26 12.94
C HIS A 476 -7.34 -8.83 12.08
N ALA A 477 -6.29 -8.03 11.87
CA ALA A 477 -5.20 -8.36 10.95
C ALA A 477 -4.49 -9.70 11.27
N PRO A 478 -4.20 -10.05 12.54
CA PRO A 478 -3.65 -11.36 12.84
C PRO A 478 -4.54 -12.54 12.41
N THR A 479 -5.87 -12.43 12.54
CA THR A 479 -6.80 -13.48 12.08
C THR A 479 -6.73 -13.63 10.56
N LEU A 480 -6.72 -12.52 9.80
CA LEU A 480 -6.58 -12.57 8.35
C LEU A 480 -5.26 -13.24 7.93
N LEU A 481 -4.19 -12.99 8.67
CA LEU A 481 -2.89 -13.61 8.38
C LEU A 481 -2.89 -15.12 8.67
N GLU A 482 -3.58 -15.58 9.72
CA GLU A 482 -3.72 -17.01 10.01
C GLU A 482 -4.57 -17.70 8.92
N ASP A 483 -5.62 -17.05 8.42
CA ASP A 483 -6.39 -17.55 7.28
C ASP A 483 -5.48 -17.72 6.04
N VAL A 484 -4.62 -16.75 5.75
CA VAL A 484 -3.64 -16.82 4.66
C VAL A 484 -2.71 -18.03 4.84
N LYS A 485 -2.17 -18.24 6.04
CA LYS A 485 -1.30 -19.39 6.31
C LYS A 485 -2.01 -20.71 6.10
N THR A 486 -3.29 -20.78 6.46
CA THR A 486 -4.14 -21.95 6.22
C THR A 486 -4.32 -22.22 4.73
N LEU A 487 -4.61 -21.18 3.92
CA LEU A 487 -4.71 -21.29 2.46
C LEU A 487 -3.39 -21.78 1.84
N VAL A 488 -2.27 -21.24 2.31
CA VAL A 488 -0.93 -21.63 1.84
C VAL A 488 -0.62 -23.10 2.18
N SER A 489 -0.91 -23.53 3.40
CA SER A 489 -0.71 -24.94 3.80
C SER A 489 -1.53 -25.87 2.91
N GLN A 490 -2.82 -25.59 2.74
CA GLN A 490 -3.72 -26.39 1.88
C GLN A 490 -3.22 -26.48 0.44
N ALA A 491 -2.73 -25.35 -0.12
CA ALA A 491 -2.18 -25.33 -1.47
C ALA A 491 -0.91 -26.16 -1.60
N LYS A 492 -0.04 -26.19 -0.59
CA LYS A 492 1.19 -27.01 -0.57
C LYS A 492 0.87 -28.49 -0.43
N ASP A 493 -0.09 -28.87 0.43
CA ASP A 493 -0.51 -30.24 0.62
C ASP A 493 -1.15 -30.83 -0.65
N SER A 494 -1.90 -30.02 -1.41
CA SER A 494 -2.53 -30.44 -2.67
C SER A 494 -1.54 -30.73 -3.80
N LEU A 495 -0.30 -30.26 -3.72
CA LEU A 495 0.76 -30.54 -4.69
C LEU A 495 1.59 -31.81 -4.34
N GLN A 496 1.47 -32.30 -3.10
CA GLN A 496 2.18 -33.50 -2.65
C GLN A 496 1.36 -34.80 -2.86
N ASN A 497 0.07 -34.68 -3.14
CA ASN A 497 -0.85 -35.75 -3.48
C ASN A 497 -1.11 -35.80 -4.98
#